data_ec601f787cf5a1e895e2542e75646f4c
#
_entry.id   ec601f787cf5a1e895e2542e75646f4c
#
_cell.length_a   1.000
_cell.length_b   1.000
_cell.length_c   1.000
_cell.angle_alpha   90.00
_cell.angle_beta   90.00
_cell.angle_gamma   90.00
#
_symmetry.space_group_name_H-M   'P 1'
#
loop_
_entity.id
_entity.type
_entity.pdbx_description
1 polymer ?
#
loop_
_entity_poly.entity_id
_entity_poly.type
_entity_poly.pdbx_seq_one_letter_code
_entity_poly.pdbx_strand_id
1 'polypeptide(L)'
;MRKQYLKKLNPKGKNMYRVRIEKAVQKTLEKINEPFYSKIKNAILKLADNPRPEGYKKLKGRDGYRIRVADYRIIYEIFDDVLLVTVIDLGNRKDIYR
;
A
#
# COMPACT_ATOMS: atom_id res chain seq x y z
N MET A 1 -26.87 -7.91 -10.75
CA MET A 1 -26.99 -7.14 -9.54
C MET A 1 -25.77 -6.28 -9.29
N ARG A 2 -26.01 -5.09 -8.89
CA ARG A 2 -24.91 -4.19 -8.65
C ARG A 2 -24.26 -4.47 -7.31
N LYS A 3 -22.94 -4.43 -7.32
CA LYS A 3 -22.20 -4.64 -6.12
C LYS A 3 -22.35 -3.46 -5.18
N GLN A 4 -22.60 -3.77 -3.94
CA GLN A 4 -22.72 -2.75 -2.91
C GLN A 4 -21.37 -2.58 -2.24
N TYR A 5 -20.83 -1.40 -2.34
CA TYR A 5 -19.62 -1.07 -1.59
C TYR A 5 -20.05 -0.34 -0.34
N LEU A 6 -20.04 -1.05 0.76
CA LEU A 6 -20.32 -0.40 2.02
C LEU A 6 -19.16 0.53 2.32
N LYS A 7 -19.48 1.78 2.54
CA LYS A 7 -18.48 2.73 2.92
C LYS A 7 -18.15 2.49 4.38
N LYS A 8 -16.94 2.02 4.62
CA LYS A 8 -16.48 1.81 5.96
C LYS A 8 -15.74 3.05 6.42
N LEU A 9 -15.92 3.37 7.67
CA LEU A 9 -15.22 4.48 8.27
C LEU A 9 -14.12 3.93 9.15
N ASN A 10 -12.99 4.62 9.16
CA ASN A 10 -11.94 4.30 10.10
C ASN A 10 -12.32 4.87 11.48
N PRO A 11 -11.52 4.61 12.52
CA PRO A 11 -11.86 5.09 13.87
C PRO A 11 -12.04 6.60 13.98
N LYS A 12 -11.52 7.36 13.01
CA LYS A 12 -11.68 8.81 13.01
C LYS A 12 -12.90 9.28 12.24
N GLY A 13 -13.74 8.36 11.81
CA GLY A 13 -14.96 8.70 11.12
C GLY A 13 -14.81 9.02 9.65
N LYS A 14 -13.67 8.71 9.07
CA LYS A 14 -13.41 8.99 7.65
C LYS A 14 -13.61 7.75 6.81
N ASN A 15 -13.96 7.96 5.54
CA ASN A 15 -14.08 6.85 4.58
C ASN A 15 -12.73 6.16 4.43
N MET A 16 -12.78 4.85 4.35
CA MET A 16 -11.58 4.06 4.10
C MET A 16 -11.34 3.94 2.61
N TYR A 17 -10.07 3.92 2.25
CA TYR A 17 -9.67 3.62 0.89
C TYR A 17 -9.74 2.13 0.66
N ARG A 18 -10.03 1.74 -0.57
CA ARG A 18 -9.83 0.37 -0.99
C ARG A 18 -8.35 0.21 -1.31
N VAL A 19 -7.80 -0.96 -1.00
CA VAL A 19 -6.40 -1.23 -1.28
C VAL A 19 -6.34 -2.37 -2.29
N ARG A 20 -5.74 -2.08 -3.44
CA ARG A 20 -5.54 -3.05 -4.49
C ARG A 20 -4.05 -3.37 -4.57
N ILE A 21 -3.73 -4.64 -4.63
CA ILE A 21 -2.35 -5.09 -4.75
C ILE A 21 -2.20 -5.71 -6.12
N GLU A 22 -1.29 -5.17 -6.93
CA GLU A 22 -1.06 -5.74 -8.25
C GLU A 22 -0.54 -7.17 -8.14
N LYS A 23 -0.87 -7.95 -9.16
CA LYS A 23 -0.57 -9.38 -9.14
C LYS A 23 0.91 -9.68 -8.93
N ALA A 24 1.77 -8.92 -9.59
CA ALA A 24 3.21 -9.12 -9.43
C ALA A 24 3.67 -8.85 -8.00
N VAL A 25 3.06 -7.83 -7.37
CA VAL A 25 3.37 -7.51 -5.98
C VAL A 25 2.88 -8.60 -5.05
N GLN A 26 1.68 -9.13 -5.32
CA GLN A 26 1.15 -10.21 -4.51
C GLN A 26 2.08 -11.42 -4.53
N LYS A 27 2.60 -11.75 -5.70
CA LYS A 27 3.52 -12.87 -5.83
C LYS A 27 4.81 -12.63 -5.06
N THR A 28 5.33 -11.41 -5.13
CA THR A 28 6.53 -11.07 -4.37
C THR A 28 6.27 -11.18 -2.87
N LEU A 29 5.13 -10.66 -2.43
CA LEU A 29 4.78 -10.70 -1.02
C LEU A 29 4.70 -12.13 -0.49
N GLU A 30 4.14 -13.02 -1.28
CA GLU A 30 3.96 -14.40 -0.86
C GLU A 30 5.29 -15.14 -0.66
N LYS A 31 6.36 -14.63 -1.22
CA LYS A 31 7.68 -15.23 -1.07
C LYS A 31 8.46 -14.72 0.12
N ILE A 32 7.93 -13.72 0.80
CA ILE A 32 8.61 -13.09 1.92
C ILE A 32 8.29 -13.87 3.20
N ASN A 33 9.31 -14.20 3.96
CA ASN A 33 9.14 -14.97 5.17
C ASN A 33 8.77 -14.10 6.35
N GLU A 34 8.18 -14.72 7.37
CA GLU A 34 7.94 -14.04 8.63
C GLU A 34 9.26 -13.69 9.31
N PRO A 35 9.31 -12.61 10.09
CA PRO A 35 8.17 -11.76 10.46
C PRO A 35 7.83 -10.67 9.44
N PHE A 36 8.57 -10.60 8.36
CA PHE A 36 8.43 -9.49 7.42
C PHE A 36 7.14 -9.57 6.61
N TYR A 37 6.71 -10.78 6.28
CA TYR A 37 5.45 -10.93 5.54
C TYR A 37 4.30 -10.22 6.26
N SER A 38 4.11 -10.53 7.53
CA SER A 38 3.02 -9.93 8.31
C SER A 38 3.20 -8.44 8.49
N LYS A 39 4.42 -7.99 8.72
CA LYS A 39 4.67 -6.56 8.90
C LYS A 39 4.36 -5.78 7.63
N ILE A 40 4.75 -6.32 6.49
CA ILE A 40 4.49 -5.66 5.20
C ILE A 40 3.01 -5.67 4.91
N LYS A 41 2.37 -6.82 5.08
CA LYS A 41 0.94 -6.93 4.83
C LYS A 41 0.14 -5.97 5.69
N ASN A 42 0.48 -5.87 6.97
CA ASN A 42 -0.21 -4.96 7.88
C ASN A 42 0.00 -3.51 7.47
N ALA A 43 1.21 -3.15 7.05
CA ALA A 43 1.48 -1.79 6.60
C ALA A 43 0.66 -1.45 5.37
N ILE A 44 0.54 -2.39 4.44
CA ILE A 44 -0.27 -2.19 3.23
C ILE A 44 -1.74 -2.00 3.61
N LEU A 45 -2.25 -2.84 4.51
CA LEU A 45 -3.65 -2.75 4.91
C LEU A 45 -3.96 -1.45 5.64
N LYS A 46 -3.00 -0.92 6.38
CA LYS A 46 -3.19 0.36 7.07
C LYS A 46 -3.30 1.54 6.12
N LEU A 47 -2.87 1.37 4.88
CA LEU A 47 -3.05 2.43 3.88
C LEU A 47 -4.54 2.68 3.59
N ALA A 48 -5.40 1.72 3.91
CA ALA A 48 -6.84 1.91 3.78
C ALA A 48 -7.34 3.00 4.73
N ASP A 49 -6.76 3.09 5.92
CA ASP A 49 -7.13 4.12 6.88
C ASP A 49 -6.48 5.45 6.57
N ASN A 50 -5.23 5.41 6.16
CA ASN A 50 -4.46 6.62 5.91
C ASN A 50 -3.40 6.33 4.87
N PRO A 51 -3.63 6.73 3.61
CA PRO A 51 -2.66 6.46 2.54
C PRO A 51 -1.39 7.32 2.62
N ARG A 52 -1.38 8.29 3.52
CA ARG A 52 -0.20 9.13 3.74
C ARG A 52 0.24 9.02 5.20
N PRO A 53 0.66 7.81 5.63
CA PRO A 53 1.05 7.61 7.03
C PRO A 53 2.35 8.31 7.33
N GLU A 54 2.65 8.42 8.60
CA GLU A 54 3.93 9.00 9.00
C GLU A 54 5.07 8.24 8.33
N GLY A 55 6.02 8.98 7.77
CA GLY A 55 7.15 8.37 7.10
C GLY A 55 6.96 8.12 5.61
N TYR A 56 5.76 8.37 5.09
CA TYR A 56 5.57 8.23 3.66
C TYR A 56 6.36 9.30 2.91
N LYS A 57 6.70 9.00 1.67
CA LYS A 57 7.37 9.98 0.82
C LYS A 57 6.82 9.91 -0.59
N LYS A 58 6.74 11.07 -1.21
CA LYS A 58 6.37 11.15 -2.61
C LYS A 58 7.61 10.84 -3.45
N LEU A 59 7.41 10.05 -4.50
CA LEU A 59 8.51 9.71 -5.39
C LEU A 59 8.88 10.90 -6.26
N LYS A 60 10.16 11.01 -6.56
CA LYS A 60 10.64 12.02 -7.48
C LYS A 60 10.64 11.46 -8.89
N GLY A 61 10.25 12.29 -9.84
CA GLY A 61 10.32 11.93 -11.25
C GLY A 61 9.26 10.95 -11.72
N ARG A 62 8.33 10.56 -10.86
CA ARG A 62 7.22 9.71 -11.26
C ARG A 62 6.10 9.86 -10.24
N ASP A 63 4.91 9.49 -10.65
CA ASP A 63 3.79 9.46 -9.74
C ASP A 63 3.97 8.31 -8.76
N GLY A 64 3.46 8.52 -7.56
CA GLY A 64 3.49 7.47 -6.58
C GLY A 64 4.13 7.89 -5.27
N TYR A 65 4.02 7.00 -4.33
CA TYR A 65 4.46 7.22 -2.96
C TYR A 65 5.17 5.96 -2.46
N ARG A 66 5.90 6.13 -1.39
CA ARG A 66 6.69 5.05 -0.83
C ARG A 66 6.53 5.02 0.68
N ILE A 67 6.40 3.81 1.22
CA ILE A 67 6.61 3.58 2.65
C ILE A 67 7.67 2.49 2.80
N ARG A 68 8.29 2.48 3.95
CA ARG A 68 9.31 1.48 4.27
C ARG A 68 8.83 0.59 5.40
N VAL A 69 9.15 -0.69 5.28
CA VAL A 69 8.94 -1.67 6.34
C VAL A 69 10.22 -2.48 6.42
N ALA A 70 10.99 -2.32 7.50
CA ALA A 70 12.32 -2.91 7.61
C ALA A 70 13.15 -2.51 6.40
N ASP A 71 13.71 -3.47 5.68
CA ASP A 71 14.51 -3.17 4.49
C ASP A 71 13.70 -3.20 3.20
N TYR A 72 12.38 -3.28 3.29
CA TYR A 72 11.52 -3.36 2.13
C TYR A 72 10.92 -2.00 1.82
N ARG A 73 10.70 -1.76 0.54
CA ARG A 73 10.01 -0.58 0.06
C ARG A 73 8.72 -1.00 -0.59
N ILE A 74 7.67 -0.27 -0.26
CA ILE A 74 6.36 -0.49 -0.82
C ILE A 74 6.02 0.76 -1.62
N ILE A 75 5.82 0.61 -2.91
CA ILE A 75 5.49 1.70 -3.81
C ILE A 75 4.02 1.61 -4.15
N TYR A 76 3.31 2.73 -4.04
CA TYR A 76 1.88 2.72 -4.28
C TYR A 76 1.42 4.04 -4.85
N GLU A 77 0.24 4.02 -5.45
CA GLU A 77 -0.43 5.21 -5.98
C GLU A 77 -1.70 5.46 -5.20
N ILE A 78 -2.07 6.73 -5.10
CA ILE A 78 -3.26 7.13 -4.37
C ILE A 78 -4.19 7.84 -5.33
N PHE A 79 -5.43 7.37 -5.38
CA PHE A 79 -6.47 7.99 -6.18
C PHE A 79 -7.56 8.47 -5.23
N ASP A 80 -7.40 9.71 -4.79
CA ASP A 80 -8.28 10.28 -3.76
C ASP A 80 -9.72 10.41 -4.20
N ASP A 81 -9.94 10.69 -5.48
CA ASP A 81 -11.29 10.90 -5.99
C ASP A 81 -12.15 9.64 -5.92
N VAL A 82 -11.52 8.47 -5.98
CA VAL A 82 -12.25 7.20 -5.90
C VAL A 82 -11.86 6.40 -4.67
N LEU A 83 -11.10 6.97 -3.76
CA LEU A 83 -10.68 6.34 -2.52
C LEU A 83 -10.02 4.99 -2.78
N LEU A 84 -9.00 5.02 -3.62
CA LEU A 84 -8.28 3.81 -4.01
C LEU A 84 -6.78 3.99 -3.80
N VAL A 85 -6.16 2.96 -3.25
CA VAL A 85 -4.70 2.85 -3.18
C VAL A 85 -4.32 1.61 -3.97
N THR A 86 -3.38 1.76 -4.89
CA THR A 86 -2.89 0.62 -5.67
C THR A 86 -1.41 0.41 -5.34
N VAL A 87 -1.08 -0.75 -4.80
CA VAL A 87 0.31 -1.10 -4.52
C VAL A 87 0.91 -1.67 -5.79
N ILE A 88 1.94 -0.99 -6.30
CA ILE A 88 2.48 -1.29 -7.63
C ILE A 88 3.88 -1.88 -7.60
N ASP A 89 4.57 -1.82 -6.46
CA ASP A 89 5.89 -2.41 -6.37
C ASP A 89 6.20 -2.75 -4.92
N LEU A 90 7.02 -3.76 -4.75
CA LEU A 90 7.46 -4.21 -3.44
C LEU A 90 8.79 -4.91 -3.64
N GLY A 91 9.79 -4.47 -2.91
CA GLY A 91 11.08 -5.12 -3.02
C GLY A 91 12.01 -4.69 -1.93
N ASN A 92 13.12 -5.42 -1.86
CA ASN A 92 14.17 -5.05 -0.96
C ASN A 92 14.75 -3.72 -1.42
N ARG A 93 15.15 -2.93 -0.47
CA ARG A 93 15.72 -1.62 -0.73
C ARG A 93 16.78 -1.63 -1.83
N LYS A 94 17.62 -2.65 -1.86
CA LYS A 94 18.68 -2.74 -2.85
C LYS A 94 18.17 -2.99 -4.25
N ASP A 95 17.06 -3.70 -4.37
CA ASP A 95 16.54 -4.09 -5.67
C ASP A 95 15.75 -2.97 -6.33
N ILE A 96 15.13 -2.11 -5.55
CA ILE A 96 14.26 -1.06 -6.08
C ILE A 96 15.08 0.16 -6.52
N TYR A 97 16.23 0.31 -5.97
CA TYR A 97 17.06 1.49 -6.23
C TYR A 97 17.97 1.32 -7.42
N ARG A 98 17.50 0.81 -8.42
CA ARG A 98 18.35 0.70 -9.60
C ARG A 98 18.16 1.79 -10.58
#